data_6b9e30e1b8895ff9ac9d7372546b772d
#
_entry.id   6b9e30e1b8895ff9ac9d7372546b772d
#
_cell.length_a   1.000
_cell.length_b   1.000
_cell.length_c   1.000
_cell.angle_alpha   90.00
_cell.angle_beta   90.00
_cell.angle_gamma   90.00
#
_symmetry.space_group_name_H-M   'P 1'
#
loop_
_entity.id
_entity.type
_entity.pdbx_description
1 polymer ?
#
loop_
_entity_poly.entity_id
_entity_poly.type
_entity_poly.pdbx_seq_one_letter_code
_entity_poly.pdbx_strand_id
1 'polypeptide(L)'
;QVFDYKLGHSRYCHFTYKTTRTRQDVFDCLIASFQATGGVPTEILFDNMTSVVDLVGGYRRINQQMRSFAEDFHFKIRLAKPRHPYTKGKVDAANKFLTWLLPYDREFDTEEELITILEKINRKVNREPCQETNVPPLLLLQKEKEHLQSLPNQKIIESYLSHDRQIKVQKDSMITYKNHKYSVSPAYIGKNVWIRPTEEKLYIYY
;
A
#
# COMPACT_ATOMS: atom_id res chain seq x y z
N GLN A 1 2.44 9.40 1.65
CA GLN A 1 2.97 8.39 2.58
C GLN A 1 3.51 7.19 1.82
N VAL A 2 4.64 6.61 2.29
CA VAL A 2 5.19 5.41 1.70
C VAL A 2 4.74 4.19 2.51
N PHE A 3 4.26 3.18 1.81
CA PHE A 3 3.97 1.85 2.33
C PHE A 3 5.17 0.95 2.05
N ASP A 4 5.66 0.27 3.08
CA ASP A 4 6.81 -0.63 3.00
C ASP A 4 6.33 -2.08 3.16
N TYR A 5 6.63 -2.89 2.15
CA TYR A 5 6.41 -4.34 2.15
C TYR A 5 7.76 -5.06 2.05
N LYS A 6 8.00 -6.02 2.95
CA LYS A 6 9.25 -6.78 2.98
C LYS A 6 8.99 -8.27 3.19
N LEU A 7 9.55 -9.10 2.31
CA LEU A 7 9.51 -10.56 2.45
C LEU A 7 10.47 -11.06 3.55
N GLY A 8 10.06 -12.13 4.21
CA GLY A 8 10.76 -12.64 5.39
C GLY A 8 12.07 -13.39 5.10
N HIS A 9 12.16 -14.09 3.98
CA HIS A 9 13.34 -14.89 3.60
C HIS A 9 14.27 -14.10 2.69
N SER A 10 13.80 -13.69 1.51
CA SER A 10 14.60 -12.97 0.52
C SER A 10 14.99 -11.56 0.95
N ARG A 11 14.28 -10.97 1.88
CA ARG A 11 14.38 -9.54 2.22
C ARG A 11 13.97 -8.62 1.07
N TYR A 12 13.29 -9.15 0.06
CA TYR A 12 12.76 -8.35 -1.04
C TYR A 12 11.82 -7.28 -0.50
N CYS A 13 12.08 -6.02 -0.90
CA CYS A 13 11.30 -4.87 -0.49
C CYS A 13 10.48 -4.32 -1.65
N HIS A 14 9.28 -3.84 -1.36
CA HIS A 14 8.45 -3.12 -2.31
C HIS A 14 7.84 -1.89 -1.64
N PHE A 15 8.26 -0.71 -2.11
CA PHE A 15 7.77 0.58 -1.62
C PHE A 15 6.76 1.13 -2.58
N THR A 16 5.61 1.55 -2.04
CA THR A 16 4.55 2.21 -2.80
C THR A 16 4.16 3.51 -2.13
N TYR A 17 3.77 4.51 -2.91
CA TYR A 17 3.31 5.81 -2.41
C TYR A 17 1.79 5.88 -2.45
N LYS A 18 1.21 6.46 -1.40
CA LYS A 18 -0.20 6.84 -1.33
C LYS A 18 -0.34 8.18 -0.62
N THR A 19 -1.27 8.99 -1.06
CA THR A 19 -1.56 10.30 -0.46
C THR A 19 -2.28 10.18 0.88
N THR A 20 -3.04 9.09 1.06
CA THR A 20 -3.86 8.83 2.25
C THR A 20 -3.39 7.59 3.00
N ARG A 21 -4.07 7.27 4.13
CA ARG A 21 -3.80 6.09 4.98
C ARG A 21 -5.06 5.26 5.17
N THR A 22 -5.87 5.20 4.14
CA THR A 22 -7.12 4.46 4.21
C THR A 22 -6.87 2.95 4.15
N ARG A 23 -7.87 2.17 4.54
CA ARG A 23 -7.85 0.71 4.36
C ARG A 23 -7.72 0.32 2.90
N GLN A 24 -8.35 1.09 2.02
CA GLN A 24 -8.24 0.90 0.58
C GLN A 24 -6.81 1.06 0.08
N ASP A 25 -6.07 2.05 0.61
CA ASP A 25 -4.65 2.22 0.25
C ASP A 25 -3.81 1.01 0.67
N VAL A 26 -4.13 0.39 1.81
CA VAL A 26 -3.45 -0.85 2.24
C VAL A 26 -3.74 -2.00 1.29
N PHE A 27 -4.98 -2.17 0.83
CA PHE A 27 -5.32 -3.20 -0.16
C PHE A 27 -4.58 -2.98 -1.48
N ASP A 28 -4.61 -1.76 -2.02
CA ASP A 28 -3.89 -1.40 -3.24
C ASP A 28 -2.39 -1.69 -3.13
N CYS A 29 -1.77 -1.29 -2.01
CA CYS A 29 -0.34 -1.49 -1.77
C CYS A 29 0.03 -2.97 -1.62
N LEU A 30 -0.79 -3.75 -0.92
CA LEU A 30 -0.59 -5.19 -0.78
C LEU A 30 -0.73 -5.90 -2.13
N ILE A 31 -1.77 -5.59 -2.91
CA ILE A 31 -1.98 -6.17 -4.25
C ILE A 31 -0.78 -5.86 -5.15
N ALA A 32 -0.34 -4.60 -5.21
CA ALA A 32 0.83 -4.20 -5.98
C ALA A 32 2.09 -4.97 -5.53
N SER A 33 2.26 -5.17 -4.21
CA SER A 33 3.40 -5.91 -3.66
C SER A 33 3.34 -7.40 -4.00
N PHE A 34 2.16 -8.02 -3.92
CA PHE A 34 1.97 -9.42 -4.31
C PHE A 34 2.23 -9.64 -5.81
N GLN A 35 1.80 -8.70 -6.64
CA GLN A 35 2.10 -8.72 -8.08
C GLN A 35 3.60 -8.57 -8.35
N ALA A 36 4.28 -7.66 -7.65
CA ALA A 36 5.72 -7.44 -7.78
C ALA A 36 6.55 -8.67 -7.34
N THR A 37 6.12 -9.39 -6.30
CA THR A 37 6.78 -10.61 -5.82
C THR A 37 6.36 -11.86 -6.58
N GLY A 38 5.24 -11.80 -7.31
CA GLY A 38 4.68 -12.92 -8.06
C GLY A 38 3.91 -13.94 -7.21
N GLY A 39 3.47 -13.56 -5.99
CA GLY A 39 2.67 -14.41 -5.12
C GLY A 39 2.38 -13.79 -3.77
N VAL A 40 1.62 -14.51 -2.95
CA VAL A 40 1.15 -14.08 -1.63
C VAL A 40 1.88 -14.89 -0.55
N PRO A 41 2.50 -14.27 0.46
CA PRO A 41 3.09 -15.00 1.58
C PRO A 41 2.00 -15.65 2.43
N THR A 42 2.32 -16.76 3.09
CA THR A 42 1.37 -17.48 3.95
C THR A 42 0.94 -16.68 5.19
N GLU A 43 1.76 -15.72 5.59
CA GLU A 43 1.53 -14.90 6.78
C GLU A 43 2.12 -13.50 6.60
N ILE A 44 1.40 -12.49 7.07
CA ILE A 44 1.86 -11.09 7.04
C ILE A 44 1.78 -10.49 8.45
N LEU A 45 2.90 -9.94 8.90
CA LEU A 45 2.98 -9.19 10.15
C LEU A 45 2.70 -7.70 9.87
N PHE A 46 1.60 -7.20 10.42
CA PHE A 46 1.24 -5.79 10.34
C PHE A 46 1.65 -5.04 11.60
N ASP A 47 2.06 -3.79 11.44
CA ASP A 47 2.04 -2.85 12.55
C ASP A 47 0.59 -2.53 12.96
N ASN A 48 0.41 -1.99 14.17
CA ASN A 48 -0.91 -1.70 14.73
C ASN A 48 -1.55 -0.44 14.13
N MET A 49 -1.65 -0.39 12.79
CA MET A 49 -2.26 0.74 12.10
C MET A 49 -3.81 0.65 12.10
N THR A 50 -4.47 1.78 12.18
CA THR A 50 -5.94 1.89 12.24
C THR A 50 -6.64 1.39 10.98
N SER A 51 -5.95 1.34 9.85
CA SER A 51 -6.44 0.72 8.61
C SER A 51 -6.58 -0.81 8.68
N VAL A 52 -5.90 -1.46 9.64
CA VAL A 52 -5.91 -2.92 9.83
C VAL A 52 -6.71 -3.32 11.07
N VAL A 53 -6.68 -2.51 12.13
CA VAL A 53 -7.31 -2.82 13.41
C VAL A 53 -8.32 -1.76 13.83
N ASP A 54 -9.44 -2.22 14.35
CA ASP A 54 -10.43 -1.39 15.02
C ASP A 54 -10.25 -1.47 16.53
N LEU A 55 -10.56 -0.38 17.26
CA LEU A 55 -10.61 -0.35 18.72
C LEU A 55 -12.06 -0.55 19.14
N VAL A 56 -12.37 -1.71 19.70
CA VAL A 56 -13.72 -2.05 20.21
C VAL A 56 -13.62 -2.38 21.69
N GLY A 57 -14.25 -1.58 22.54
CA GLY A 57 -14.22 -1.79 23.98
C GLY A 57 -12.82 -1.75 24.61
N GLY A 58 -11.90 -0.96 24.04
CA GLY A 58 -10.49 -0.89 24.47
C GLY A 58 -9.60 -2.02 23.95
N TYR A 59 -10.16 -2.99 23.24
CA TYR A 59 -9.42 -4.10 22.63
C TYR A 59 -9.20 -3.88 21.15
N ARG A 60 -8.02 -4.30 20.66
CA ARG A 60 -7.69 -4.27 19.23
C ARG A 60 -8.25 -5.51 18.55
N ARG A 61 -9.07 -5.30 17.52
CA ARG A 61 -9.62 -6.36 16.67
C ARG A 61 -9.26 -6.09 15.23
N ILE A 62 -8.84 -7.12 14.49
CA ILE A 62 -8.68 -7.01 13.05
C ILE A 62 -10.04 -6.68 12.45
N ASN A 63 -10.12 -5.63 11.64
CA ASN A 63 -11.39 -5.23 11.04
C ASN A 63 -11.92 -6.28 10.05
N GLN A 64 -13.22 -6.28 9.83
CA GLN A 64 -13.89 -7.31 9.03
C GLN A 64 -13.41 -7.32 7.57
N GLN A 65 -13.25 -6.16 6.93
CA GLN A 65 -12.81 -6.08 5.53
C GLN A 65 -11.38 -6.62 5.36
N MET A 66 -10.49 -6.34 6.34
CA MET A 66 -9.13 -6.88 6.31
C MET A 66 -9.11 -8.41 6.51
N ARG A 67 -10.05 -8.96 7.28
CA ARG A 67 -10.23 -10.42 7.40
C ARG A 67 -10.66 -11.02 6.08
N SER A 68 -11.72 -10.48 5.45
CA SER A 68 -12.21 -10.95 4.15
C SER A 68 -11.11 -10.88 3.09
N PHE A 69 -10.35 -9.77 3.06
CA PHE A 69 -9.20 -9.64 2.17
C PHE A 69 -8.15 -10.75 2.40
N ALA A 70 -7.80 -11.03 3.67
CA ALA A 70 -6.84 -12.07 4.00
C ALA A 70 -7.34 -13.47 3.66
N GLU A 71 -8.64 -13.73 3.82
CA GLU A 71 -9.28 -15.00 3.42
C GLU A 71 -9.25 -15.18 1.91
N ASP A 72 -9.62 -14.16 1.14
CA ASP A 72 -9.65 -14.19 -0.32
C ASP A 72 -8.23 -14.29 -0.95
N PHE A 73 -7.22 -13.73 -0.28
CA PHE A 73 -5.81 -13.83 -0.67
C PHE A 73 -5.04 -14.95 0.04
N HIS A 74 -5.71 -15.74 0.87
CA HIS A 74 -5.20 -16.93 1.56
C HIS A 74 -3.99 -16.71 2.48
N PHE A 75 -3.88 -15.57 3.15
CA PHE A 75 -2.81 -15.33 4.11
C PHE A 75 -3.32 -15.12 5.54
N LYS A 76 -2.45 -15.39 6.53
CA LYS A 76 -2.74 -15.15 7.94
C LYS A 76 -2.27 -13.77 8.37
N ILE A 77 -3.13 -13.05 9.10
CA ILE A 77 -2.79 -11.75 9.67
C ILE A 77 -2.15 -11.95 11.04
N ARG A 78 -0.96 -11.40 11.21
CA ARG A 78 -0.32 -11.23 12.52
C ARG A 78 -0.21 -9.75 12.86
N LEU A 79 -0.44 -9.40 14.12
CA LEU A 79 -0.25 -8.05 14.62
C LEU A 79 1.02 -7.98 15.46
N ALA A 80 1.81 -6.94 15.27
CA ALA A 80 2.98 -6.68 16.09
C ALA A 80 2.56 -6.45 17.55
N LYS A 81 3.23 -7.12 18.49
CA LYS A 81 2.97 -6.93 19.92
C LYS A 81 3.43 -5.53 20.35
N PRO A 82 2.58 -4.74 21.03
CA PRO A 82 2.99 -3.44 21.54
C PRO A 82 4.19 -3.59 22.49
N ARG A 83 5.17 -2.67 22.39
CA ARG A 83 6.34 -2.58 23.26
C ARG A 83 7.30 -3.79 23.28
N HIS A 84 7.28 -4.66 22.28
CA HIS A 84 8.29 -5.72 22.14
C HIS A 84 9.36 -5.33 21.11
N PRO A 85 10.59 -5.00 21.54
CA PRO A 85 11.67 -4.54 20.63
C PRO A 85 12.07 -5.57 19.58
N TYR A 86 11.93 -6.86 19.84
CA TYR A 86 12.27 -7.93 18.90
C TYR A 86 11.32 -8.03 17.69
N THR A 87 10.08 -7.56 17.81
CA THR A 87 9.18 -7.39 16.66
C THR A 87 9.49 -6.10 15.89
N LYS A 88 10.14 -5.13 16.53
CA LYS A 88 10.54 -3.85 15.96
C LYS A 88 11.72 -3.94 15.00
N GLY A 89 12.65 -4.87 15.19
CA GLY A 89 13.80 -5.04 14.28
C GLY A 89 13.42 -5.35 12.84
N LYS A 90 12.22 -5.89 12.59
CA LYS A 90 11.66 -6.08 11.24
C LYS A 90 10.91 -4.84 10.72
N VAL A 91 10.44 -3.98 11.63
CA VAL A 91 9.74 -2.71 11.32
C VAL A 91 10.74 -1.54 11.22
N ASP A 92 11.91 -1.63 11.84
CA ASP A 92 12.99 -0.63 11.72
C ASP A 92 13.57 -0.54 10.27
N ALA A 93 13.15 -1.42 9.37
CA ALA A 93 13.38 -1.27 7.93
C ALA A 93 12.75 0.02 7.36
N ALA A 94 11.68 0.54 7.95
CA ALA A 94 11.08 1.81 7.56
C ALA A 94 12.04 3.01 7.72
N ASN A 95 12.93 2.97 8.72
CA ASN A 95 13.95 3.99 8.90
C ASN A 95 15.07 3.90 7.84
N LYS A 96 15.34 2.71 7.29
CA LYS A 96 16.27 2.55 6.18
C LYS A 96 15.73 3.13 4.87
N PHE A 97 14.41 3.10 4.66
CA PHE A 97 13.79 3.72 3.50
C PHE A 97 14.12 5.23 3.41
N LEU A 98 14.04 5.95 4.53
CA LEU A 98 14.41 7.37 4.58
C LEU A 98 15.87 7.58 4.13
N THR A 99 16.78 6.68 4.51
CA THR A 99 18.19 6.74 4.08
C THR A 99 18.34 6.60 2.56
N TRP A 100 17.48 5.81 1.91
CA TRP A 100 17.51 5.66 0.45
C TRP A 100 16.80 6.80 -0.28
N LEU A 101 15.86 7.48 0.37
CA LEU A 101 15.18 8.65 -0.18
C LEU A 101 16.00 9.93 -0.05
N LEU A 102 16.82 10.07 1.02
CA LEU A 102 17.63 11.25 1.29
C LEU A 102 18.47 11.76 0.10
N PRO A 103 19.14 10.89 -0.71
CA PRO A 103 19.88 11.35 -1.89
C PRO A 103 19.02 12.06 -2.94
N TYR A 104 17.71 11.84 -2.91
CA TYR A 104 16.73 12.43 -3.82
C TYR A 104 15.96 13.61 -3.18
N ASP A 105 16.39 14.07 -2.00
CA ASP A 105 15.79 15.25 -1.36
C ASP A 105 15.91 16.44 -2.30
N ARG A 106 14.77 17.11 -2.58
CA ARG A 106 14.63 18.22 -3.55
C ARG A 106 14.76 17.85 -5.03
N GLU A 107 14.76 16.57 -5.40
CA GLU A 107 14.75 16.13 -6.80
C GLU A 107 13.34 15.90 -7.35
N PHE A 108 12.30 16.15 -6.56
CA PHE A 108 10.91 15.98 -6.99
C PHE A 108 10.04 17.12 -6.44
N ASP A 109 9.22 17.66 -7.32
CA ASP A 109 8.19 18.68 -7.02
C ASP A 109 6.78 18.10 -7.23
N THR A 110 6.67 16.95 -7.91
CA THR A 110 5.40 16.31 -8.25
C THR A 110 5.30 14.88 -7.68
N GLU A 111 4.07 14.40 -7.58
CA GLU A 111 3.79 13.03 -7.14
C GLU A 111 4.32 11.99 -8.14
N GLU A 112 4.22 12.26 -9.44
CA GLU A 112 4.71 11.40 -10.50
C GLU A 112 6.24 11.23 -10.44
N GLU A 113 6.96 12.30 -10.15
CA GLU A 113 8.41 12.26 -9.95
C GLU A 113 8.78 11.43 -8.73
N LEU A 114 8.06 11.58 -7.62
CA LEU A 114 8.24 10.75 -6.42
C LEU A 114 8.00 9.26 -6.71
N ILE A 115 6.95 8.93 -7.45
CA ILE A 115 6.66 7.54 -7.85
C ILE A 115 7.80 6.99 -8.69
N THR A 116 8.33 7.77 -9.64
CA THR A 116 9.47 7.39 -10.47
C THR A 116 10.73 7.13 -9.63
N ILE A 117 10.97 7.96 -8.61
CA ILE A 117 12.09 7.78 -7.67
C ILE A 117 11.89 6.49 -6.86
N LEU A 118 10.68 6.22 -6.38
CA LEU A 118 10.38 4.98 -5.65
C LEU A 118 10.63 3.73 -6.50
N GLU A 119 10.30 3.76 -7.79
CA GLU A 119 10.61 2.66 -8.70
C GLU A 119 12.13 2.45 -8.87
N LYS A 120 12.91 3.54 -8.92
CA LYS A 120 14.38 3.45 -8.94
C LYS A 120 14.91 2.84 -7.65
N ILE A 121 14.39 3.27 -6.49
CA ILE A 121 14.76 2.74 -5.18
C ILE A 121 14.39 1.24 -5.09
N ASN A 122 13.17 0.85 -5.47
CA ASN A 122 12.74 -0.54 -5.51
C ASN A 122 13.70 -1.42 -6.32
N ARG A 123 14.12 -0.94 -7.49
CA ARG A 123 15.09 -1.66 -8.34
C ARG A 123 16.47 -1.76 -7.70
N LYS A 124 16.95 -0.66 -7.11
CA LYS A 124 18.28 -0.58 -6.50
C LYS A 124 18.40 -1.51 -5.30
N VAL A 125 17.51 -1.36 -4.30
CA VAL A 125 17.59 -2.11 -3.03
C VAL A 125 17.44 -3.61 -3.21
N ASN A 126 16.75 -4.06 -4.25
CA ASN A 126 16.54 -5.48 -4.52
C ASN A 126 17.68 -6.11 -5.38
N ARG A 127 18.52 -5.28 -6.02
CA ARG A 127 19.65 -5.73 -6.82
C ARG A 127 20.99 -5.65 -6.08
N GLU A 128 21.09 -4.82 -5.06
CA GLU A 128 22.28 -4.71 -4.22
C GLU A 128 22.25 -5.77 -3.10
N PRO A 129 23.43 -6.28 -2.67
CA PRO A 129 23.50 -7.21 -1.55
C PRO A 129 22.88 -6.63 -0.27
N CYS A 130 21.94 -7.34 0.32
CA CYS A 130 21.32 -6.96 1.60
C CYS A 130 22.29 -7.28 2.76
N GLN A 131 22.47 -6.36 3.70
CA GLN A 131 23.35 -6.55 4.85
C GLN A 131 22.99 -7.79 5.70
N GLU A 132 21.72 -8.19 5.74
CA GLU A 132 21.26 -9.34 6.53
C GLU A 132 21.61 -10.68 5.89
N THR A 133 21.67 -10.74 4.56
CA THR A 133 21.85 -11.99 3.80
C THR A 133 23.15 -12.04 2.99
N ASN A 134 23.82 -10.89 2.81
CA ASN A 134 24.97 -10.68 1.92
C ASN A 134 24.69 -11.09 0.45
N VAL A 135 23.44 -11.23 0.08
CA VAL A 135 22.97 -11.62 -1.26
C VAL A 135 21.90 -10.62 -1.70
N PRO A 136 21.86 -10.26 -3.00
CA PRO A 136 20.78 -9.45 -3.54
C PRO A 136 19.40 -10.10 -3.29
N PRO A 137 18.43 -9.35 -2.73
CA PRO A 137 17.08 -9.86 -2.47
C PRO A 137 16.40 -10.47 -3.70
N LEU A 138 16.64 -9.91 -4.88
CA LEU A 138 16.09 -10.41 -6.15
C LEU A 138 16.51 -11.85 -6.46
N LEU A 139 17.74 -12.24 -6.11
CA LEU A 139 18.24 -13.61 -6.32
C LEU A 139 17.58 -14.59 -5.34
N LEU A 140 17.44 -14.20 -4.07
CA LEU A 140 16.77 -15.03 -3.06
C LEU A 140 15.26 -15.15 -3.31
N LEU A 141 14.65 -14.13 -3.91
CA LEU A 141 13.24 -14.15 -4.29
C LEU A 141 12.92 -15.32 -5.22
N GLN A 142 13.84 -15.73 -6.10
CA GLN A 142 13.61 -16.86 -7.01
C GLN A 142 13.28 -18.14 -6.23
N LYS A 143 13.99 -18.39 -5.12
CA LYS A 143 13.72 -19.52 -4.23
C LYS A 143 12.47 -19.33 -3.38
N GLU A 144 12.26 -18.11 -2.89
CA GLU A 144 11.10 -17.80 -2.04
C GLU A 144 9.77 -17.91 -2.81
N LYS A 145 9.78 -17.66 -4.14
CA LYS A 145 8.60 -17.80 -5.00
C LYS A 145 7.99 -19.21 -4.97
N GLU A 146 8.78 -20.25 -4.76
CA GLU A 146 8.30 -21.63 -4.66
C GLU A 146 7.41 -21.84 -3.40
N HIS A 147 7.53 -20.96 -2.42
CA HIS A 147 6.79 -20.98 -1.16
C HIS A 147 5.68 -19.92 -1.06
N LEU A 148 5.60 -19.03 -2.04
CA LEU A 148 4.48 -18.08 -2.13
C LEU A 148 3.25 -18.79 -2.69
N GLN A 149 2.09 -18.40 -2.19
CA GLN A 149 0.81 -18.85 -2.72
C GLN A 149 0.51 -18.11 -4.03
N SER A 150 -0.24 -18.74 -4.93
CA SER A 150 -0.70 -18.11 -6.15
C SER A 150 -1.61 -16.92 -5.84
N LEU A 151 -1.56 -15.90 -6.69
CA LEU A 151 -2.52 -14.81 -6.63
C LEU A 151 -3.95 -15.34 -6.85
N PRO A 152 -4.96 -14.77 -6.19
CA PRO A 152 -6.35 -15.10 -6.48
C PRO A 152 -6.71 -14.71 -7.92
N ASN A 153 -7.90 -15.13 -8.37
CA ASN A 153 -8.34 -14.79 -9.72
C ASN A 153 -8.50 -13.28 -9.90
N GLN A 154 -8.43 -12.82 -11.16
CA GLN A 154 -8.44 -11.40 -11.50
C GLN A 154 -9.69 -10.67 -11.00
N LYS A 155 -10.86 -11.32 -10.96
CA LYS A 155 -12.11 -10.72 -10.46
C LYS A 155 -12.03 -10.38 -8.97
N ILE A 156 -11.39 -11.25 -8.18
CA ILE A 156 -11.16 -11.00 -6.75
C ILE A 156 -10.19 -9.81 -6.59
N ILE A 157 -9.08 -9.80 -7.33
CA ILE A 157 -8.13 -8.69 -7.30
C ILE A 157 -8.83 -7.37 -7.61
N GLU A 158 -9.60 -7.32 -8.71
CA GLU A 158 -10.32 -6.12 -9.14
C GLU A 158 -11.37 -5.64 -8.13
N SER A 159 -12.00 -6.56 -7.38
CA SER A 159 -12.99 -6.19 -6.35
C SER A 159 -12.38 -5.41 -5.18
N TYR A 160 -11.08 -5.59 -4.93
CA TYR A 160 -10.33 -4.91 -3.86
C TYR A 160 -9.55 -3.69 -4.34
N LEU A 161 -9.32 -3.53 -5.62
CA LEU A 161 -8.61 -2.34 -6.15
C LEU A 161 -9.49 -1.09 -6.06
N SER A 162 -8.86 0.03 -5.76
CA SER A 162 -9.54 1.32 -5.82
C SER A 162 -9.87 1.68 -7.26
N HIS A 163 -11.15 1.95 -7.51
CA HIS A 163 -11.61 2.44 -8.80
C HIS A 163 -11.63 3.97 -8.81
N ASP A 164 -10.44 4.56 -8.86
CA ASP A 164 -10.33 6.00 -9.00
C ASP A 164 -10.84 6.42 -10.38
N ARG A 165 -11.71 7.43 -10.43
CA ARG A 165 -12.31 7.95 -11.67
C ARG A 165 -12.09 9.44 -11.76
N GLN A 166 -11.78 9.92 -12.96
CA GLN A 166 -11.79 11.34 -13.25
C GLN A 166 -13.20 11.82 -13.57
N ILE A 167 -13.60 12.92 -12.93
CA ILE A 167 -14.87 13.60 -13.21
C ILE A 167 -14.59 15.09 -13.37
N LYS A 168 -15.17 15.70 -14.40
CA LYS A 168 -15.08 17.16 -14.62
C LYS A 168 -15.99 17.88 -13.67
N VAL A 169 -15.44 18.90 -12.98
CA VAL A 169 -16.22 19.79 -12.11
C VAL A 169 -17.07 20.71 -12.97
N GLN A 170 -18.38 20.70 -12.70
CA GLN A 170 -19.37 21.47 -13.44
C GLN A 170 -19.31 22.97 -13.05
N LYS A 171 -20.00 23.81 -13.83
CA LYS A 171 -20.04 25.27 -13.60
C LYS A 171 -20.68 25.66 -12.25
N ASP A 172 -21.50 24.78 -11.68
CA ASP A 172 -22.14 24.93 -10.37
C ASP A 172 -21.24 24.49 -9.20
N SER A 173 -19.94 24.28 -9.43
CA SER A 173 -18.98 23.74 -8.44
C SER A 173 -19.35 22.35 -7.92
N MET A 174 -20.04 21.55 -8.72
CA MET A 174 -20.48 20.21 -8.31
C MET A 174 -19.89 19.14 -9.25
N ILE A 175 -19.75 17.94 -8.69
CA ILE A 175 -19.58 16.71 -9.46
C ILE A 175 -20.78 15.79 -9.20
N THR A 176 -21.13 14.96 -10.16
CA THR A 176 -22.20 13.98 -10.00
C THR A 176 -21.62 12.57 -9.97
N TYR A 177 -21.89 11.83 -8.90
CA TYR A 177 -21.49 10.42 -8.76
C TYR A 177 -22.69 9.61 -8.25
N LYS A 178 -23.03 8.49 -8.94
CA LYS A 178 -24.20 7.62 -8.63
C LYS A 178 -25.49 8.41 -8.36
N ASN A 179 -25.79 9.39 -9.22
CA ASN A 179 -26.98 10.29 -9.13
C ASN A 179 -26.99 11.24 -7.91
N HIS A 180 -25.93 11.34 -7.14
CA HIS A 180 -25.78 12.31 -6.07
C HIS A 180 -24.80 13.43 -6.50
N LYS A 181 -25.09 14.66 -6.07
CA LYS A 181 -24.22 15.82 -6.29
C LYS A 181 -23.34 16.05 -5.06
N TYR A 182 -22.08 16.34 -5.30
CA TYR A 182 -21.07 16.63 -4.27
C TYR A 182 -20.41 17.95 -4.59
N SER A 183 -20.30 18.82 -3.59
CA SER A 183 -19.67 20.13 -3.72
C SER A 183 -18.13 20.00 -3.81
N VAL A 184 -17.54 20.80 -4.68
CA VAL A 184 -16.09 20.91 -4.85
C VAL A 184 -15.71 22.38 -4.80
N SER A 185 -14.47 22.69 -4.40
CA SER A 185 -14.02 24.10 -4.39
C SER A 185 -14.19 24.74 -5.78
N PRO A 186 -14.71 26.00 -5.85
CA PRO A 186 -14.84 26.74 -7.10
C PRO A 186 -13.54 26.88 -7.91
N ALA A 187 -12.39 26.79 -7.24
CA ALA A 187 -11.07 26.82 -7.88
C ALA A 187 -10.85 25.70 -8.91
N TYR A 188 -11.68 24.63 -8.85
CA TYR A 188 -11.58 23.47 -9.75
C TYR A 188 -12.66 23.43 -10.83
N ILE A 189 -13.51 24.47 -10.96
CA ILE A 189 -14.51 24.53 -12.03
C ILE A 189 -13.85 24.36 -13.40
N GLY A 190 -14.40 23.43 -14.19
CA GLY A 190 -13.89 23.09 -15.51
C GLY A 190 -12.69 22.16 -15.56
N LYS A 191 -12.05 21.88 -14.41
CA LYS A 191 -10.93 20.93 -14.27
C LYS A 191 -11.47 19.52 -14.00
N ASN A 192 -10.64 18.51 -14.27
CA ASN A 192 -10.91 17.14 -13.85
C ASN A 192 -10.38 16.95 -12.43
N VAL A 193 -11.20 16.35 -11.58
CA VAL A 193 -10.83 15.89 -10.24
C VAL A 193 -10.93 14.37 -10.18
N TRP A 194 -10.11 13.75 -9.36
CA TRP A 194 -10.21 12.32 -9.10
C TRP A 194 -11.24 12.08 -8.00
N ILE A 195 -12.02 11.03 -8.15
CA ILE A 195 -12.90 10.54 -7.09
C ILE A 195 -12.53 9.11 -6.73
N ARG A 196 -12.53 8.86 -5.42
CA ARG A 196 -12.38 7.53 -4.83
C ARG A 196 -13.58 7.22 -3.97
N PRO A 197 -14.52 6.39 -4.44
CA PRO A 197 -15.62 5.93 -3.60
C PRO A 197 -15.13 4.89 -2.59
N THR A 198 -15.57 5.05 -1.36
CA THR A 198 -15.49 4.03 -0.30
C THR A 198 -16.90 3.67 0.16
N GLU A 199 -17.06 2.72 1.07
CA GLU A 199 -18.37 2.36 1.60
C GLU A 199 -19.08 3.52 2.32
N GLU A 200 -18.32 4.37 3.01
CA GLU A 200 -18.86 5.45 3.84
C GLU A 200 -18.68 6.85 3.25
N LYS A 201 -17.70 7.06 2.37
CA LYS A 201 -17.28 8.40 1.93
C LYS A 201 -16.90 8.41 0.46
N LEU A 202 -17.05 9.58 -0.16
CA LEU A 202 -16.50 9.89 -1.46
C LEU A 202 -15.32 10.88 -1.26
N TYR A 203 -14.10 10.39 -1.51
CA TYR A 203 -12.94 11.28 -1.53
C TYR A 203 -12.84 11.96 -2.89
N ILE A 204 -12.62 13.27 -2.88
CA ILE A 204 -12.44 14.09 -4.09
C ILE A 204 -11.09 14.79 -3.95
N TYR A 205 -10.20 14.63 -4.93
CA TYR A 205 -8.85 15.19 -4.91
C TYR A 205 -8.40 15.62 -6.32
N TYR A 206 -7.41 16.53 -6.33
CA TYR A 206 -6.87 17.12 -7.56
C TYR A 206 -5.37 16.92 -7.60
#